data_ac3dfba48face6e0f62d518014f010e9
#
_entry.id   ac3dfba48face6e0f62d518014f010e9
#
_cell.length_a   1.000
_cell.length_b   1.000
_cell.length_c   1.000
_cell.angle_alpha   90.00
_cell.angle_beta   90.00
_cell.angle_gamma   90.00
#
_symmetry.space_group_name_H-M   'P 1'
#
loop_
_entity.id
_entity.type
_entity.pdbx_description
1 polymer ?
#
loop_
_entity_poly.entity_id
_entity_poly.type
_entity_poly.pdbx_seq_one_letter_code
_entity_poly.pdbx_strand_id
1 'polypeptide(L)' 'MSKRKKICIVTATRADYGLLYWLMREIKKDKKLELQIIVTGMHLSHEFGLTYKEIEKDGFKINKKIEMVLS' A
#
# COMPACT_ATOMS: atom_id res chain seq x y z
N MET A 1 17.32 13.66 17.82
CA MET A 1 16.78 12.64 16.90
C MET A 1 15.49 13.09 16.28
N SER A 2 15.47 13.21 15.00
CA SER A 2 14.24 13.56 14.30
C SER A 2 13.33 12.34 14.26
N LYS A 3 12.13 12.50 14.79
CA LYS A 3 11.11 11.46 14.69
C LYS A 3 10.53 11.50 13.28
N ARG A 4 10.50 10.38 12.62
CA ARG A 4 9.82 10.26 11.34
C ARG A 4 8.32 10.30 11.55
N LYS A 5 7.63 11.04 10.71
CA LYS A 5 6.18 10.99 10.69
C LYS A 5 5.75 9.75 9.93
N LYS A 6 4.87 8.98 10.52
CA LYS A 6 4.32 7.80 9.86
C LYS A 6 3.12 8.19 9.04
N ILE A 7 3.15 7.83 7.76
CA ILE A 7 2.02 8.06 6.87
C ILE A 7 1.50 6.71 6.42
N CYS A 8 0.24 6.45 6.74
CA CYS A 8 -0.41 5.20 6.41
C CYS A 8 -1.25 5.37 5.15
N ILE A 9 -0.96 4.56 4.15
CA ILE A 9 -1.71 4.53 2.90
C ILE A 9 -2.53 3.25 2.89
N VAL A 10 -3.84 3.39 2.71
CA VAL A 10 -4.74 2.26 2.59
C VAL A 10 -5.16 2.14 1.13
N THR A 11 -4.91 0.99 0.54
CA THR A 11 -5.30 0.76 -0.85
C THR A 11 -6.12 -0.52 -0.95
N ALA A 12 -7.27 -0.43 -1.60
CA ALA A 12 -8.22 -1.52 -1.70
C ALA A 12 -8.30 -2.13 -3.09
N THR A 13 -8.01 -1.34 -4.13
CA THR A 13 -8.11 -1.80 -5.51
C THR A 13 -6.88 -1.40 -6.30
N ARG A 14 -6.70 -2.04 -7.44
CA ARG A 14 -5.61 -1.69 -8.33
C ARG A 14 -5.73 -0.23 -8.81
N ALA A 15 -6.95 0.24 -9.01
CA ALA A 15 -7.18 1.64 -9.41
C ALA A 15 -6.68 2.60 -8.34
N ASP A 16 -6.97 2.29 -7.07
CA ASP A 16 -6.46 3.09 -5.95
C ASP A 16 -4.94 3.11 -5.96
N TYR A 17 -4.33 1.96 -6.13
CA TYR A 17 -2.87 1.86 -6.15
C TYR A 17 -2.28 2.68 -7.29
N GLY A 18 -2.89 2.62 -8.46
CA GLY A 18 -2.42 3.41 -9.61
C GLY A 18 -2.40 4.90 -9.32
N LEU A 19 -3.43 5.39 -8.64
CA LEU A 19 -3.52 6.79 -8.27
C LEU A 19 -2.53 7.16 -7.16
N LEU A 20 -2.31 6.24 -6.23
CA LEU A 20 -1.47 6.48 -5.06
C LEU A 20 0.01 6.22 -5.31
N TYR A 21 0.34 5.53 -6.39
CA TYR A 21 1.71 5.07 -6.67
C TYR A 21 2.75 6.19 -6.57
N TRP A 22 2.50 7.30 -7.23
CA TRP A 22 3.45 8.40 -7.25
C TRP A 22 3.57 9.06 -5.89
N LEU A 23 2.45 9.19 -5.18
CA LEU A 23 2.45 9.72 -3.82
C LEU A 23 3.26 8.81 -2.90
N MET A 24 3.05 7.49 -3.02
CA MET A 24 3.78 6.51 -2.22
C MET A 24 5.28 6.58 -2.49
N ARG A 25 5.67 6.76 -3.74
CA ARG A 25 7.08 6.88 -4.09
C ARG A 25 7.70 8.14 -3.49
N GLU A 26 6.98 9.24 -3.53
CA GLU A 26 7.46 10.49 -2.94
C GLU A 26 7.63 10.36 -1.42
N ILE A 27 6.67 9.73 -0.75
CA ILE A 27 6.75 9.50 0.68
C ILE A 27 7.96 8.60 1.01
N LYS A 28 8.15 7.56 0.21
CA LYS A 28 9.25 6.61 0.44
C LYS A 28 10.62 7.28 0.29
N LYS A 29 10.74 8.25 -0.60
CA LYS A 29 11.99 8.97 -0.82
C LYS A 29 12.31 9.94 0.31
N ASP A 30 11.30 10.40 1.04
CA ASP A 30 11.49 11.41 2.06
C ASP A 30 11.98 10.76 3.35
N LYS A 31 13.18 11.12 3.77
CA LYS A 31 13.79 10.55 4.97
C LYS A 31 13.09 10.95 6.25
N LYS A 32 12.27 11.99 6.19
CA LYS A 32 11.51 12.46 7.36
C LYS A 32 10.17 11.76 7.49
N LEU A 33 9.79 10.97 6.50
CA LEU A 33 8.51 10.28 6.47
C LEU A 33 8.73 8.76 6.46
N GLU A 34 7.87 8.05 7.16
CA GLU A 34 7.85 6.60 7.12
C GLU A 34 6.55 6.15 6.45
N LEU A 35 6.69 5.43 5.35
CA LEU A 35 5.53 4.94 4.62
C LEU A 35 5.06 3.61 5.21
N GLN A 36 3.78 3.53 5.53
CA GLN A 36 3.13 2.29 5.94
C GLN A 36 2.01 1.99 4.96
N ILE A 37 1.96 0.78 4.48
CA ILE A 37 0.97 0.38 3.46
C ILE A 37 0.08 -0.70 4.02
N ILE A 38 -1.23 -0.48 3.93
CA ILE A 38 -2.25 -1.47 4.29
C ILE A 38 -3.02 -1.80 3.03
N VAL A 39 -3.07 -3.08 2.68
CA VAL A 39 -3.85 -3.54 1.53
C VAL A 39 -5.10 -4.26 2.01
N THR A 40 -6.19 -4.04 1.32
CA THR A 40 -7.49 -4.63 1.66
C THR A 40 -8.21 -5.05 0.38
N GLY A 41 -9.34 -5.72 0.56
CA GLY A 41 -10.28 -5.95 -0.52
C GLY A 41 -9.73 -6.69 -1.71
N MET A 42 -9.85 -6.08 -2.88
CA MET A 42 -9.51 -6.72 -4.14
C MET A 42 -8.03 -7.08 -4.28
N HIS A 43 -7.14 -6.39 -3.58
CA HIS A 43 -5.73 -6.73 -3.61
C HIS A 43 -5.45 -8.13 -3.06
N LEU A 44 -6.33 -8.64 -2.22
CA LEU A 44 -6.19 -9.94 -1.59
C LEU A 44 -7.07 -11.01 -2.24
N SER A 45 -7.80 -10.66 -3.29
CA SER A 45 -8.71 -11.59 -3.95
C SER A 45 -8.00 -12.38 -5.03
N HIS A 46 -8.18 -13.69 -5.04
CA HIS A 46 -7.66 -14.54 -6.09
C HIS A 46 -8.31 -14.25 -7.44
N GLU A 47 -9.56 -13.79 -7.44
CA GLU A 47 -10.27 -13.44 -8.67
C GLU A 47 -9.60 -12.32 -9.44
N PHE A 48 -8.92 -11.43 -8.71
CA PHE A 48 -8.25 -10.29 -9.31
C PHE A 48 -6.73 -10.46 -9.35
N GLY A 49 -6.25 -11.71 -9.22
CA GLY A 49 -4.83 -12.03 -9.39
C GLY A 49 -3.92 -11.62 -8.25
N LEU A 50 -4.48 -11.41 -7.05
CA LEU A 50 -3.69 -11.04 -5.88
C LEU A 50 -2.80 -9.83 -6.17
N THR A 51 -3.43 -8.72 -6.54
CA THR A 51 -2.72 -7.52 -6.99
C THR A 51 -1.76 -6.92 -5.97
N TYR A 52 -1.84 -7.32 -4.69
CA TYR A 52 -0.86 -6.88 -3.70
C TYR A 52 0.57 -7.28 -4.08
N LYS A 53 0.72 -8.33 -4.87
CA LYS A 53 2.05 -8.77 -5.33
C LYS A 53 2.69 -7.75 -6.24
N GLU A 54 1.91 -6.98 -6.99
CA GLU A 54 2.42 -5.90 -7.83
C GLU A 54 3.02 -4.80 -6.97
N ILE A 55 2.40 -4.52 -5.82
CA ILE A 55 2.88 -3.51 -4.90
C ILE A 55 4.24 -3.93 -4.34
N GLU A 56 4.36 -5.19 -3.96
CA GLU A 56 5.63 -5.73 -3.46
C GLU A 56 6.70 -5.73 -4.54
N LYS A 57 6.33 -6.06 -5.76
CA LYS A 57 7.26 -6.08 -6.90
C LYS A 57 7.81 -4.70 -7.20
N ASP A 58 7.01 -3.67 -6.98
CA ASP A 58 7.44 -2.29 -7.20
C ASP A 58 8.37 -1.78 -6.09
N GLY A 59 8.69 -2.62 -5.12
CA GLY A 59 9.63 -2.28 -4.07
C GLY A 59 9.00 -1.72 -2.79
N PHE A 60 7.68 -1.75 -2.70
CA PHE A 60 7.00 -1.29 -1.49
C PHE A 60 6.79 -2.44 -0.52
N LYS A 61 7.00 -2.16 0.76
CA LYS A 61 6.73 -3.12 1.80
C LYS A 61 5.29 -2.97 2.27
N ILE A 62 4.54 -4.06 2.25
CA ILE A 62 3.18 -4.07 2.77
C ILE A 62 3.23 -4.36 4.26
N ASN A 63 2.77 -3.42 5.06
CA ASN A 63 2.80 -3.53 6.52
C ASN A 63 1.67 -4.39 7.06
N LYS A 64 0.50 -4.34 6.40
CA LYS A 64 -0.63 -5.11 6.86
C LYS A 64 -1.57 -5.46 5.70
N LYS A 65 -2.07 -6.69 5.73
CA LYS A 65 -3.08 -7.18 4.79
C LYS A 65 -4.36 -7.42 5.59
N ILE A 66 -5.43 -6.74 5.22
CA ILE A 66 -6.71 -6.88 5.90
C ILE A 66 -7.74 -7.41 4.93
N GLU A 67 -8.22 -8.62 5.17
CA GLU A 67 -9.31 -9.17 4.39
C GLU A 67 -10.61 -8.51 4.84
N MET A 68 -11.33 -7.97 3.88
CA MET A 68 -12.66 -7.45 4.13
C MET A 68 -13.66 -8.40 3.49
N VAL A 69 -14.44 -9.05 4.33
CA VAL A 69 -15.52 -9.91 3.84
C VAL A 69 -16.76 -9.04 3.73
N LEU A 70 -17.20 -8.84 2.50
CA LEU A 70 -18.46 -8.16 2.23
C LEU A 70 -19.55 -9.21 2.23
N SER A 71 -20.36 -9.19 3.24
CA SER A 71 -21.52 -10.06 3.30
C SER A 71 -22.69 -9.42 2.60
#